data_50084f43a60ca38fe92ffba392effd2b
#
_entry.id   50084f43a60ca38fe92ffba392effd2b
#
_cell.length_a   1.000
_cell.length_b   1.000
_cell.length_c   1.000
_cell.angle_alpha   90.00
_cell.angle_beta   90.00
_cell.angle_gamma   90.00
#
_symmetry.space_group_name_H-M   'P 1'
#
loop_
_entity.id
_entity.type
_entity.pdbx_description
1 polymer ?
#
loop_
_entity_poly.entity_id
_entity_poly.type
_entity_poly.pdbx_seq_one_letter_code
_entity_poly.pdbx_strand_id
1 'polypeptide(L)'
;MVCLECIFYLSGILIKRFPCFSIRNSGVFILKEKNLPQFFEEYLKKGSVFKEKRVLQANHFPNDIPHRAVQIHQVRVVVAPALRLERPSNLFIYGKTGTGKTLVVKWVINGELVSAAKKAGVSIQTLYVNCKLDADTEYGLFTELATQVGKELPLTGLSTDDVCSAFFSKADSTKSILIIILDEIDYLMKKAGDDFLYKITRKNEELKNTQVAIIGISNDLMFAEHLDPRVKSSLSEEKLLFPPYNAIELQDILNNRASSAFKHSSLEPGVVEKCAAYAAREHGDARRALDLLRVAGELTDRKGATSVAVADVDSAEEKIDHDTVAELVTTQPRQAQLVLYSILNISHGAGKFIFTGEVYELYKKYCAKASLRPLTQRRVSDILSEFDMLGIITARVISKGRYGRTREIMLAPQAATPVVRRLLEEALNL
;
A
#
# COMPACT_ATOMS: atom_id res chain seq x y z
N MET A 1 1.24 -22.72 -52.77
CA MET A 1 0.03 -22.40 -52.03
C MET A 1 -0.44 -23.68 -51.37
N VAL A 2 -0.07 -23.93 -50.18
CA VAL A 2 -0.62 -25.02 -49.35
C VAL A 2 -0.82 -24.44 -47.95
N CYS A 3 -2.05 -24.39 -47.52
CA CYS A 3 -2.47 -23.91 -46.22
C CYS A 3 -2.27 -25.05 -45.21
N LEU A 4 -1.35 -24.89 -44.24
CA LEU A 4 -1.18 -25.82 -43.15
C LEU A 4 -2.10 -25.38 -41.99
N GLU A 5 -3.11 -26.20 -41.71
CA GLU A 5 -3.98 -26.08 -40.54
C GLU A 5 -3.20 -26.52 -39.28
N CYS A 6 -3.03 -25.62 -38.35
CA CYS A 6 -2.54 -25.96 -37.01
C CYS A 6 -3.72 -26.32 -36.11
N ILE A 7 -3.82 -27.60 -35.75
CA ILE A 7 -4.75 -28.09 -34.73
C ILE A 7 -3.97 -28.25 -33.42
N PHE A 8 -4.37 -27.53 -32.37
CA PHE A 8 -3.88 -27.75 -31.04
C PHE A 8 -4.92 -28.51 -30.20
N TYR A 9 -4.53 -29.65 -29.65
CA TYR A 9 -5.28 -30.38 -28.64
C TYR A 9 -4.71 -30.09 -27.27
N LEU A 10 -5.51 -29.55 -26.38
CA LEU A 10 -5.25 -29.55 -24.93
C LEU A 10 -6.56 -29.93 -24.22
N SER A 11 -6.51 -31.10 -23.54
CA SER A 11 -7.50 -31.56 -22.56
C SER A 11 -8.99 -31.47 -22.96
N GLY A 12 -9.39 -32.11 -24.03
CA GLY A 12 -10.81 -32.56 -24.18
C GLY A 12 -11.87 -31.49 -24.49
N ILE A 13 -11.52 -30.27 -24.87
CA ILE A 13 -12.49 -29.22 -25.24
C ILE A 13 -12.18 -28.66 -26.64
N LEU A 14 -13.18 -28.76 -27.53
CA LEU A 14 -13.11 -28.25 -28.90
C LEU A 14 -13.32 -26.75 -28.93
N ILE A 15 -12.28 -25.94 -29.21
CA ILE A 15 -12.38 -24.48 -29.36
C ILE A 15 -12.51 -24.14 -30.86
N LYS A 16 -13.54 -23.36 -31.17
CA LYS A 16 -13.94 -22.93 -32.53
C LYS A 16 -12.87 -22.03 -33.19
N ARG A 17 -12.79 -22.20 -34.53
CA ARG A 17 -11.96 -21.49 -35.51
C ARG A 17 -12.04 -19.94 -35.37
N PHE A 18 -10.89 -19.29 -35.47
CA PHE A 18 -10.78 -17.86 -35.75
C PHE A 18 -10.26 -17.65 -37.18
N PRO A 19 -10.74 -16.63 -37.92
CA PRO A 19 -10.28 -16.38 -39.28
C PRO A 19 -8.91 -15.68 -39.29
N CYS A 20 -8.03 -16.15 -40.20
CA CYS A 20 -6.77 -15.49 -40.50
C CYS A 20 -6.99 -14.12 -41.14
N PHE A 21 -6.54 -13.06 -40.53
CA PHE A 21 -6.40 -11.74 -41.14
C PHE A 21 -5.01 -11.58 -41.76
N SER A 22 -4.99 -11.32 -43.06
CA SER A 22 -3.78 -10.95 -43.81
C SER A 22 -3.44 -9.47 -43.53
N ILE A 23 -2.33 -9.19 -42.83
CA ILE A 23 -1.82 -7.83 -42.65
C ILE A 23 -0.67 -7.61 -43.64
N ARG A 24 -0.87 -6.66 -44.58
CA ARG A 24 0.19 -6.11 -45.40
C ARG A 24 0.94 -5.03 -44.67
N ASN A 25 2.26 -5.17 -44.66
CA ASN A 25 3.33 -4.18 -44.45
C ASN A 25 3.06 -2.92 -43.62
N SER A 26 3.49 -2.94 -42.37
CA SER A 26 4.17 -1.84 -41.71
C SER A 26 5.03 -2.41 -40.57
N GLY A 27 6.31 -2.13 -40.59
CA GLY A 27 7.44 -2.50 -39.77
C GLY A 27 7.18 -3.09 -38.38
N VAL A 28 6.73 -4.30 -38.28
CA VAL A 28 6.73 -5.08 -37.06
C VAL A 28 8.06 -5.81 -37.00
N PHE A 29 8.90 -5.47 -36.04
CA PHE A 29 10.05 -6.29 -35.63
C PHE A 29 9.50 -7.65 -35.22
N ILE A 30 9.60 -8.65 -36.10
CA ILE A 30 9.38 -10.04 -35.77
C ILE A 30 10.54 -10.43 -34.84
N LEU A 31 10.32 -10.36 -33.52
CA LEU A 31 11.15 -11.09 -32.59
C LEU A 31 11.06 -12.55 -33.00
N LYS A 32 12.15 -13.11 -33.55
CA LYS A 32 12.28 -14.55 -33.75
C LYS A 32 11.94 -15.20 -32.40
N GLU A 33 10.83 -15.94 -32.34
CA GLU A 33 10.49 -16.74 -31.17
C GLU A 33 11.65 -17.71 -30.91
N LYS A 34 12.50 -17.36 -29.96
CA LYS A 34 13.43 -18.31 -29.37
C LYS A 34 12.55 -19.37 -28.68
N ASN A 35 12.81 -20.66 -28.91
CA ASN A 35 12.09 -21.72 -28.22
C ASN A 35 12.03 -21.43 -26.72
N LEU A 36 10.82 -21.46 -26.14
CA LEU A 36 10.61 -21.17 -24.70
C LEU A 36 11.63 -21.86 -23.76
N PRO A 37 11.99 -23.15 -23.95
CA PRO A 37 13.01 -23.79 -23.13
C PRO A 37 14.37 -23.09 -23.17
N GLN A 38 14.83 -22.67 -24.35
CA GLN A 38 16.13 -21.99 -24.52
C GLN A 38 16.18 -20.63 -23.83
N PHE A 39 15.08 -19.91 -23.79
CA PHE A 39 14.99 -18.63 -23.07
C PHE A 39 15.23 -18.81 -21.57
N PHE A 40 14.62 -19.80 -20.94
CA PHE A 40 14.78 -20.07 -19.51
C PHE A 40 16.19 -20.62 -19.18
N GLU A 41 16.76 -21.44 -20.06
CA GLU A 41 18.14 -21.90 -19.90
C GLU A 41 19.16 -20.75 -20.01
N GLU A 42 18.96 -19.83 -20.96
CA GLU A 42 19.79 -18.64 -21.08
C GLU A 42 19.62 -17.71 -19.85
N TYR A 43 18.40 -17.59 -19.33
CA TYR A 43 18.14 -16.82 -18.12
C TYR A 43 18.84 -17.40 -16.88
N LEU A 44 18.85 -18.72 -16.72
CA LEU A 44 19.55 -19.39 -15.63
C LEU A 44 21.09 -19.27 -15.73
N LYS A 45 21.62 -19.16 -16.94
CA LYS A 45 23.07 -18.94 -17.18
C LYS A 45 23.50 -17.48 -16.97
N LYS A 46 22.56 -16.50 -17.04
CA LYS A 46 22.85 -15.10 -16.76
C LYS A 46 23.09 -14.91 -15.27
N GLY A 47 24.20 -14.29 -14.93
CA GLY A 47 24.45 -13.88 -13.56
C GLY A 47 23.46 -12.78 -13.15
N SER A 48 22.96 -12.80 -11.92
CA SER A 48 22.19 -11.70 -11.36
C SER A 48 23.12 -10.70 -10.65
N VAL A 49 22.77 -9.42 -10.64
CA VAL A 49 23.44 -8.39 -9.81
C VAL A 49 23.15 -8.59 -8.33
N PHE A 50 22.07 -9.32 -7.99
CA PHE A 50 21.69 -9.59 -6.63
C PHE A 50 22.45 -10.78 -6.01
N LYS A 51 22.79 -10.63 -4.73
CA LYS A 51 23.17 -11.73 -3.83
C LYS A 51 21.93 -12.27 -3.12
N GLU A 52 21.14 -11.36 -2.51
CA GLU A 52 19.92 -11.70 -1.79
C GLU A 52 18.85 -10.61 -1.97
N LYS A 53 18.04 -10.75 -3.02
CA LYS A 53 17.01 -9.77 -3.38
C LYS A 53 15.94 -9.54 -2.29
N ARG A 54 15.65 -10.57 -1.46
CA ARG A 54 14.62 -10.50 -0.41
C ARG A 54 14.90 -9.42 0.61
N VAL A 55 16.15 -9.05 0.83
CA VAL A 55 16.57 -8.00 1.75
C VAL A 55 15.97 -6.62 1.39
N LEU A 56 15.67 -6.38 0.12
CA LEU A 56 15.07 -5.13 -0.36
C LEU A 56 13.54 -5.11 -0.30
N GLN A 57 12.90 -6.22 0.04
CA GLN A 57 11.45 -6.28 0.13
C GLN A 57 10.92 -5.59 1.39
N ALA A 58 9.74 -4.99 1.30
CA ALA A 58 9.11 -4.27 2.41
C ALA A 58 8.79 -5.14 3.64
N ASN A 59 8.64 -6.45 3.44
CA ASN A 59 8.36 -7.43 4.51
C ASN A 59 9.64 -7.99 5.16
N HIS A 60 10.83 -7.61 4.68
CA HIS A 60 12.08 -8.03 5.31
C HIS A 60 12.28 -7.33 6.65
N PHE A 61 12.52 -8.13 7.70
CA PHE A 61 12.75 -7.65 9.05
C PHE A 61 14.26 -7.49 9.30
N PRO A 62 14.78 -6.26 9.47
CA PRO A 62 16.20 -6.00 9.66
C PRO A 62 16.67 -6.34 11.09
N ASN A 63 17.96 -6.61 11.22
CA ASN A 63 18.59 -6.78 12.53
C ASN A 63 18.76 -5.44 13.28
N ASP A 64 18.84 -4.32 12.56
CA ASP A 64 18.98 -2.98 13.11
C ASP A 64 18.11 -1.99 12.36
N ILE A 65 17.61 -0.97 13.08
CA ILE A 65 16.76 0.09 12.53
C ILE A 65 17.48 1.43 12.75
N PRO A 66 18.28 1.88 11.77
CA PRO A 66 18.99 3.14 11.88
C PRO A 66 18.04 4.32 11.95
N HIS A 67 18.51 5.43 12.56
CA HIS A 67 17.80 6.71 12.68
C HIS A 67 16.45 6.66 13.41
N ARG A 68 16.20 5.61 14.20
CA ARG A 68 15.00 5.48 15.06
C ARG A 68 15.33 5.18 16.53
N ALA A 69 16.56 5.43 16.95
CA ALA A 69 16.99 5.17 18.32
C ALA A 69 16.11 5.86 19.38
N VAL A 70 15.68 7.11 19.13
CA VAL A 70 14.79 7.87 20.03
C VAL A 70 13.42 7.21 20.12
N GLN A 71 12.82 6.86 18.97
CA GLN A 71 11.50 6.21 18.92
C GLN A 71 11.54 4.81 19.55
N ILE A 72 12.57 4.04 19.26
CA ILE A 72 12.80 2.72 19.87
C ILE A 72 12.88 2.86 21.40
N HIS A 73 13.67 3.84 21.89
CA HIS A 73 13.81 4.09 23.33
C HIS A 73 12.48 4.45 23.97
N GLN A 74 11.70 5.34 23.35
CA GLN A 74 10.39 5.75 23.87
C GLN A 74 9.41 4.57 23.92
N VAL A 75 9.32 3.74 22.86
CA VAL A 75 8.49 2.53 22.90
C VAL A 75 8.94 1.60 24.03
N ARG A 76 10.26 1.38 24.21
CA ARG A 76 10.79 0.56 25.32
C ARG A 76 10.36 1.09 26.69
N VAL A 77 10.48 2.40 26.93
CA VAL A 77 10.10 3.03 28.19
C VAL A 77 8.63 2.82 28.50
N VAL A 78 7.77 3.04 27.50
CA VAL A 78 6.31 2.87 27.66
C VAL A 78 5.93 1.43 27.98
N VAL A 79 6.54 0.44 27.35
CA VAL A 79 6.16 -0.98 27.54
C VAL A 79 6.92 -1.69 28.67
N ALA A 80 8.01 -1.11 29.18
CA ALA A 80 8.83 -1.72 30.24
C ALA A 80 8.06 -2.11 31.52
N PRO A 81 7.04 -1.34 31.98
CA PRO A 81 6.25 -1.73 33.15
C PRO A 81 5.60 -3.12 33.03
N ALA A 82 5.30 -3.57 31.82
CA ALA A 82 4.75 -4.92 31.59
C ALA A 82 5.63 -6.04 32.17
N LEU A 83 6.94 -5.86 32.24
CA LEU A 83 7.88 -6.82 32.85
C LEU A 83 7.72 -6.95 34.38
N ARG A 84 7.00 -6.01 35.02
CA ARG A 84 6.65 -6.05 36.43
C ARG A 84 5.18 -6.42 36.66
N LEU A 85 4.47 -6.86 35.60
CA LEU A 85 3.03 -7.05 35.58
C LEU A 85 2.24 -5.76 35.93
N GLU A 86 2.82 -4.60 35.63
CA GLU A 86 2.18 -3.30 35.72
C GLU A 86 1.65 -2.93 34.33
N ARG A 87 0.46 -2.35 34.27
CA ARG A 87 -0.15 -1.94 33.00
C ARG A 87 0.67 -0.83 32.34
N PRO A 88 1.19 -1.00 31.12
CA PRO A 88 1.77 0.08 30.35
C PRO A 88 0.74 1.17 30.00
N SER A 89 1.22 2.40 29.78
CA SER A 89 0.40 3.46 29.17
C SER A 89 -0.04 3.04 27.77
N ASN A 90 -1.22 3.50 27.35
CA ASN A 90 -1.59 3.36 25.93
C ASN A 90 -0.67 4.27 25.09
N LEU A 91 -0.27 3.79 23.92
CA LEU A 91 0.67 4.51 23.06
C LEU A 91 0.05 4.70 21.68
N PHE A 92 0.00 5.95 21.20
CA PHE A 92 -0.39 6.25 19.84
C PHE A 92 0.78 6.78 19.04
N ILE A 93 1.04 6.10 17.92
CA ILE A 93 2.18 6.33 17.03
C ILE A 93 1.67 6.92 15.73
N TYR A 94 2.18 8.10 15.41
CA TYR A 94 1.79 8.88 14.25
C TYR A 94 2.94 9.09 13.27
N GLY A 95 2.65 9.17 12.01
CA GLY A 95 3.63 9.51 10.98
C GLY A 95 3.17 9.08 9.60
N LYS A 96 3.78 9.62 8.57
CA LYS A 96 3.49 9.21 7.19
C LYS A 96 3.84 7.74 6.95
N THR A 97 3.37 7.19 5.83
CA THR A 97 3.75 5.86 5.35
C THR A 97 5.27 5.74 5.21
N GLY A 98 5.82 4.52 5.36
CA GLY A 98 7.23 4.25 5.17
C GLY A 98 8.20 4.86 6.19
N THR A 99 7.72 5.49 7.28
CA THR A 99 8.57 6.08 8.34
C THR A 99 9.07 5.08 9.38
N GLY A 100 8.72 3.80 9.26
CA GLY A 100 9.22 2.73 10.14
C GLY A 100 8.37 2.46 11.39
N LYS A 101 7.16 3.02 11.55
CA LYS A 101 6.28 2.85 12.73
C LYS A 101 6.05 1.38 13.09
N THR A 102 5.41 0.64 12.19
CA THR A 102 5.10 -0.79 12.38
C THR A 102 6.34 -1.63 12.62
N LEU A 103 7.44 -1.30 11.92
CA LEU A 103 8.70 -2.00 12.06
C LEU A 103 9.29 -1.86 13.46
N VAL A 104 9.34 -0.63 13.99
CA VAL A 104 9.86 -0.35 15.33
C VAL A 104 9.00 -1.02 16.41
N VAL A 105 7.68 -0.92 16.30
CA VAL A 105 6.77 -1.58 17.28
C VAL A 105 6.99 -3.09 17.28
N LYS A 106 6.99 -3.74 16.13
CA LYS A 106 7.24 -5.19 16.03
C LYS A 106 8.63 -5.57 16.54
N TRP A 107 9.63 -4.75 16.26
CA TRP A 107 11.01 -4.98 16.69
C TRP A 107 11.14 -4.95 18.22
N VAL A 108 10.59 -3.91 18.87
CA VAL A 108 10.61 -3.79 20.34
C VAL A 108 9.74 -4.84 21.01
N ILE A 109 8.50 -5.00 20.56
CA ILE A 109 7.53 -5.91 21.21
C ILE A 109 7.91 -7.37 21.03
N ASN A 110 7.99 -7.82 19.76
CA ASN A 110 8.22 -9.24 19.47
C ASN A 110 9.68 -9.67 19.65
N GLY A 111 10.62 -8.76 19.32
CA GLY A 111 12.05 -9.05 19.43
C GLY A 111 12.56 -8.96 20.86
N GLU A 112 12.29 -7.86 21.56
CA GLU A 112 12.90 -7.55 22.84
C GLU A 112 12.01 -7.87 24.03
N LEU A 113 10.79 -7.29 24.08
CA LEU A 113 9.91 -7.40 25.23
C LEU A 113 9.49 -8.86 25.51
N VAL A 114 9.03 -9.57 24.48
CA VAL A 114 8.63 -10.98 24.61
C VAL A 114 9.82 -11.86 25.03
N SER A 115 11.01 -11.59 24.52
CA SER A 115 12.25 -12.31 24.91
C SER A 115 12.64 -12.01 26.35
N ALA A 116 12.55 -10.76 26.79
CA ALA A 116 12.80 -10.36 28.17
C ALA A 116 11.75 -10.95 29.16
N ALA A 117 10.48 -10.95 28.78
CA ALA A 117 9.40 -11.52 29.56
C ALA A 117 9.59 -13.02 29.79
N LYS A 118 9.96 -13.77 28.74
CA LYS A 118 10.28 -15.21 28.87
C LYS A 118 11.42 -15.46 29.84
N LYS A 119 12.48 -14.64 29.80
CA LYS A 119 13.62 -14.77 30.75
C LYS A 119 13.21 -14.43 32.18
N ALA A 120 12.33 -13.46 32.36
CA ALA A 120 11.82 -13.04 33.65
C ALA A 120 10.70 -13.93 34.22
N GLY A 121 10.17 -14.88 33.45
CA GLY A 121 9.03 -15.73 33.84
C GLY A 121 7.70 -14.96 33.92
N VAL A 122 7.60 -13.82 33.20
CA VAL A 122 6.40 -12.95 33.17
C VAL A 122 5.52 -13.31 31.98
N SER A 123 4.21 -13.45 32.22
CA SER A 123 3.24 -13.71 31.14
C SER A 123 2.85 -12.40 30.45
N ILE A 124 3.34 -12.19 29.23
CA ILE A 124 2.91 -11.10 28.36
C ILE A 124 2.35 -11.71 27.08
N GLN A 125 1.14 -11.31 26.72
CA GLN A 125 0.50 -11.66 25.45
C GLN A 125 0.51 -10.43 24.54
N THR A 126 0.82 -10.66 23.27
CA THR A 126 0.82 -9.59 22.26
C THR A 126 -0.09 -9.99 21.12
N LEU A 127 -1.08 -9.15 20.80
CA LEU A 127 -1.98 -9.33 19.68
C LEU A 127 -1.72 -8.24 18.65
N TYR A 128 -1.66 -8.60 17.38
CA TYR A 128 -1.46 -7.66 16.29
C TYR A 128 -2.59 -7.79 15.28
N VAL A 129 -3.24 -6.67 14.98
CA VAL A 129 -4.31 -6.58 13.97
C VAL A 129 -4.00 -5.40 13.03
N ASN A 130 -3.98 -5.65 11.73
CA ASN A 130 -4.01 -4.58 10.74
C ASN A 130 -5.47 -4.23 10.45
N CYS A 131 -5.89 -3.04 10.89
CA CYS A 131 -7.29 -2.61 10.82
C CYS A 131 -7.82 -2.40 9.39
N LYS A 132 -6.94 -2.36 8.39
CA LYS A 132 -7.33 -2.27 6.98
C LYS A 132 -7.49 -3.63 6.31
N LEU A 133 -6.66 -4.61 6.70
CA LEU A 133 -6.59 -5.92 6.06
C LEU A 133 -7.41 -6.98 6.81
N ASP A 134 -7.29 -6.99 8.15
CA ASP A 134 -7.80 -8.08 8.98
C ASP A 134 -9.16 -7.74 9.62
N ALA A 135 -9.45 -6.44 9.84
CA ALA A 135 -10.62 -6.03 10.61
C ALA A 135 -11.18 -4.68 10.15
N ASP A 136 -12.11 -4.69 9.24
CA ASP A 136 -12.74 -3.48 8.70
C ASP A 136 -14.01 -3.03 9.45
N THR A 137 -14.41 -3.78 10.46
CA THR A 137 -15.56 -3.52 11.33
C THR A 137 -15.18 -3.82 12.78
N GLU A 138 -15.94 -3.27 13.73
CA GLU A 138 -15.78 -3.57 15.16
C GLU A 138 -15.97 -5.06 15.45
N TYR A 139 -16.97 -5.69 14.84
CA TYR A 139 -17.19 -7.13 14.94
C TYR A 139 -15.98 -7.93 14.46
N GLY A 140 -15.46 -7.59 13.30
CA GLY A 140 -14.26 -8.22 12.71
C GLY A 140 -13.04 -8.08 13.63
N LEU A 141 -12.84 -6.88 14.22
CA LEU A 141 -11.76 -6.64 15.18
C LEU A 141 -11.81 -7.60 16.37
N PHE A 142 -12.96 -7.67 17.06
CA PHE A 142 -13.07 -8.53 18.24
C PHE A 142 -13.05 -10.01 17.89
N THR A 143 -13.52 -10.39 16.70
CA THR A 143 -13.41 -11.78 16.21
C THR A 143 -11.96 -12.17 15.97
N GLU A 144 -11.18 -11.31 15.33
CA GLU A 144 -9.74 -11.53 15.08
C GLU A 144 -8.96 -11.60 16.41
N LEU A 145 -9.22 -10.66 17.33
CA LEU A 145 -8.61 -10.68 18.66
C LEU A 145 -8.96 -11.96 19.44
N ALA A 146 -10.22 -12.41 19.36
CA ALA A 146 -10.66 -13.67 20.00
C ALA A 146 -9.94 -14.88 19.42
N THR A 147 -9.79 -14.93 18.11
CA THR A 147 -9.06 -16.01 17.43
C THR A 147 -7.60 -16.07 17.87
N GLN A 148 -6.93 -14.92 17.98
CA GLN A 148 -5.52 -14.84 18.42
C GLN A 148 -5.32 -15.27 19.88
N VAL A 149 -6.33 -15.13 20.77
CA VAL A 149 -6.27 -15.68 22.15
C VAL A 149 -6.75 -17.13 22.22
N GLY A 150 -7.01 -17.79 21.09
CA GLY A 150 -7.42 -19.19 21.02
C GLY A 150 -8.90 -19.41 21.34
N LYS A 151 -9.77 -18.45 21.03
CA LYS A 151 -11.23 -18.56 21.11
C LYS A 151 -11.81 -18.49 19.70
N GLU A 152 -12.16 -19.62 19.12
CA GLU A 152 -12.90 -19.67 17.86
C GLU A 152 -14.33 -19.20 18.07
N LEU A 153 -14.76 -18.23 17.28
CA LEU A 153 -16.10 -17.67 17.27
C LEU A 153 -16.70 -17.82 15.87
N PRO A 154 -18.03 -18.01 15.76
CA PRO A 154 -18.68 -18.02 14.45
C PRO A 154 -18.55 -16.65 13.79
N LEU A 155 -18.37 -16.64 12.47
CA LEU A 155 -18.21 -15.40 11.68
C LEU A 155 -19.48 -14.53 11.66
N THR A 156 -20.64 -15.10 11.96
CA THR A 156 -21.94 -14.42 11.98
C THR A 156 -22.85 -15.02 13.04
N GLY A 157 -23.84 -14.24 13.49
CA GLY A 157 -24.90 -14.75 14.38
C GLY A 157 -24.77 -14.34 15.85
N LEU A 158 -23.64 -13.74 16.26
CA LEU A 158 -23.48 -13.13 17.58
C LEU A 158 -23.56 -11.60 17.46
N SER A 159 -23.96 -10.95 18.55
CA SER A 159 -23.84 -9.48 18.63
C SER A 159 -22.37 -9.07 18.80
N THR A 160 -22.02 -7.84 18.41
CA THR A 160 -20.66 -7.30 18.63
C THR A 160 -20.28 -7.32 20.11
N ASP A 161 -21.24 -7.07 21.00
CA ASP A 161 -21.02 -7.08 22.46
C ASP A 161 -20.77 -8.49 23.00
N ASP A 162 -21.44 -9.51 22.45
CA ASP A 162 -21.18 -10.90 22.81
C ASP A 162 -19.78 -11.36 22.40
N VAL A 163 -19.36 -10.99 21.18
CA VAL A 163 -18.01 -11.29 20.66
C VAL A 163 -16.94 -10.57 21.51
N CYS A 164 -17.16 -9.30 21.84
CA CYS A 164 -16.29 -8.52 22.72
C CYS A 164 -16.18 -9.17 24.10
N SER A 165 -17.30 -9.56 24.70
CA SER A 165 -17.35 -10.21 26.01
C SER A 165 -16.68 -11.59 26.00
N ALA A 166 -16.85 -12.35 24.94
CA ALA A 166 -16.20 -13.66 24.75
C ALA A 166 -14.68 -13.53 24.64
N PHE A 167 -14.18 -12.50 23.90
CA PHE A 167 -12.75 -12.18 23.82
C PHE A 167 -12.18 -11.87 25.20
N PHE A 168 -12.77 -10.90 25.93
CA PHE A 168 -12.24 -10.49 27.23
C PHE A 168 -12.34 -11.61 28.29
N SER A 169 -13.42 -12.40 28.29
CA SER A 169 -13.53 -13.54 29.17
C SER A 169 -12.42 -14.58 28.94
N LYS A 170 -12.03 -14.81 27.69
CA LYS A 170 -10.91 -15.69 27.37
C LYS A 170 -9.57 -15.07 27.71
N ALA A 171 -9.37 -13.80 27.43
CA ALA A 171 -8.15 -13.08 27.75
C ALA A 171 -7.90 -13.05 29.28
N ASP A 172 -8.94 -12.88 30.10
CA ASP A 172 -8.85 -12.80 31.56
C ASP A 172 -8.67 -14.17 32.28
N SER A 173 -8.47 -15.24 31.51
CA SER A 173 -8.32 -16.60 32.06
C SER A 173 -7.01 -16.81 32.85
N THR A 174 -5.98 -16.00 32.57
CA THR A 174 -4.63 -16.12 33.18
C THR A 174 -4.11 -14.75 33.57
N LYS A 175 -3.33 -14.68 34.67
CA LYS A 175 -2.70 -13.43 35.09
C LYS A 175 -1.61 -13.03 34.08
N SER A 176 -1.87 -11.96 33.32
CA SER A 176 -0.98 -11.53 32.23
C SER A 176 -1.14 -10.04 31.91
N ILE A 177 -0.18 -9.48 31.19
CA ILE A 177 -0.34 -8.22 30.48
C ILE A 177 -0.66 -8.53 29.04
N LEU A 178 -1.73 -7.94 28.53
CA LEU A 178 -2.18 -8.06 27.14
C LEU A 178 -1.88 -6.74 26.40
N ILE A 179 -1.01 -6.79 25.41
CA ILE A 179 -0.69 -5.63 24.55
C ILE A 179 -1.37 -5.85 23.21
N ILE A 180 -2.35 -4.98 22.88
CA ILE A 180 -3.07 -5.00 21.62
C ILE A 180 -2.45 -3.95 20.69
N ILE A 181 -1.91 -4.38 19.57
CA ILE A 181 -1.31 -3.52 18.54
C ILE A 181 -2.31 -3.41 17.40
N LEU A 182 -2.83 -2.18 17.20
CA LEU A 182 -3.77 -1.84 16.14
C LEU A 182 -3.05 -1.01 15.07
N ASP A 183 -2.69 -1.66 13.98
CA ASP A 183 -2.01 -1.00 12.86
C ASP A 183 -3.04 -0.44 11.87
N GLU A 184 -2.76 0.73 11.28
CA GLU A 184 -3.69 1.49 10.43
C GLU A 184 -5.06 1.74 11.09
N ILE A 185 -5.03 2.08 12.41
CA ILE A 185 -6.23 2.29 13.22
C ILE A 185 -7.15 3.38 12.68
N ASP A 186 -6.59 4.38 11.99
CA ASP A 186 -7.34 5.45 11.35
C ASP A 186 -8.31 4.93 10.27
N TYR A 187 -8.02 3.80 9.65
CA TYR A 187 -8.92 3.16 8.68
C TYR A 187 -10.18 2.61 9.37
N LEU A 188 -10.01 1.87 10.45
CA LEU A 188 -11.14 1.31 11.21
C LEU A 188 -12.00 2.41 11.81
N MET A 189 -11.40 3.47 12.34
CA MET A 189 -12.14 4.61 12.89
C MET A 189 -12.97 5.36 11.87
N LYS A 190 -12.44 5.60 10.68
CA LYS A 190 -13.20 6.24 9.58
C LYS A 190 -14.42 5.40 9.18
N LYS A 191 -14.35 4.08 9.35
CA LYS A 191 -15.38 3.15 8.91
C LYS A 191 -16.38 2.78 10.01
N ALA A 192 -15.90 2.51 11.22
CA ALA A 192 -16.67 1.97 12.35
C ALA A 192 -16.84 2.96 13.53
N GLY A 193 -16.19 4.14 13.49
CA GLY A 193 -16.15 5.04 14.63
C GLY A 193 -15.10 4.63 15.68
N ASP A 194 -15.12 5.28 16.84
CA ASP A 194 -14.16 5.10 17.93
C ASP A 194 -14.71 4.33 19.15
N ASP A 195 -15.95 3.84 19.09
CA ASP A 195 -16.62 3.11 20.17
C ASP A 195 -15.84 1.87 20.62
N PHE A 196 -15.15 1.20 19.71
CA PHE A 196 -14.33 0.02 20.05
C PHE A 196 -13.19 0.37 21.03
N LEU A 197 -12.57 1.56 20.90
CA LEU A 197 -11.56 2.02 21.84
C LEU A 197 -12.15 2.25 23.22
N TYR A 198 -13.32 2.88 23.28
CA TYR A 198 -14.04 3.06 24.52
C TYR A 198 -14.38 1.71 25.19
N LYS A 199 -14.88 0.75 24.41
CA LYS A 199 -15.19 -0.61 24.92
C LYS A 199 -13.94 -1.29 25.47
N ILE A 200 -12.80 -1.24 24.78
CA ILE A 200 -11.56 -1.86 25.29
C ILE A 200 -11.11 -1.21 26.61
N THR A 201 -11.16 0.13 26.68
CA THR A 201 -10.72 0.83 27.90
C THR A 201 -11.65 0.58 29.09
N ARG A 202 -12.97 0.55 28.87
CA ARG A 202 -13.96 0.27 29.95
C ARG A 202 -13.89 -1.18 30.42
N LYS A 203 -13.82 -2.13 29.47
CA LYS A 203 -13.70 -3.55 29.81
C LYS A 203 -12.45 -3.85 30.62
N ASN A 204 -11.37 -3.12 30.39
CA ASN A 204 -10.16 -3.28 31.18
C ASN A 204 -10.34 -2.99 32.69
N GLU A 205 -11.30 -2.14 33.09
CA GLU A 205 -11.65 -1.89 34.50
C GLU A 205 -12.39 -3.09 35.15
N GLU A 206 -13.01 -3.95 34.34
CA GLU A 206 -13.77 -5.11 34.80
C GLU A 206 -12.88 -6.38 34.92
N LEU A 207 -11.70 -6.40 34.30
CA LEU A 207 -10.79 -7.55 34.27
C LEU A 207 -10.11 -7.74 35.64
N LYS A 208 -9.98 -9.00 36.05
CA LYS A 208 -9.42 -9.39 37.37
C LYS A 208 -7.97 -9.86 37.28
N ASN A 209 -7.64 -10.57 36.21
CA ASN A 209 -6.36 -11.25 36.07
C ASN A 209 -5.48 -10.57 35.02
N THR A 210 -6.08 -10.04 33.96
CA THR A 210 -5.35 -9.45 32.82
C THR A 210 -5.52 -7.94 32.80
N GLN A 211 -4.43 -7.24 32.45
CA GLN A 211 -4.46 -5.80 32.19
C GLN A 211 -4.14 -5.55 30.72
N VAL A 212 -4.90 -4.69 30.10
CA VAL A 212 -4.82 -4.43 28.66
C VAL A 212 -4.18 -3.06 28.40
N ALA A 213 -3.20 -3.02 27.51
CA ALA A 213 -2.62 -1.79 26.95
C ALA A 213 -2.78 -1.79 25.43
N ILE A 214 -3.02 -0.62 24.85
CA ILE A 214 -3.24 -0.45 23.42
C ILE A 214 -2.03 0.28 22.82
N ILE A 215 -1.52 -0.21 21.68
CA ILE A 215 -0.59 0.51 20.83
C ILE A 215 -1.30 0.76 19.49
N GLY A 216 -1.74 2.00 19.26
CA GLY A 216 -2.37 2.43 18.02
C GLY A 216 -1.35 3.02 17.06
N ILE A 217 -1.32 2.56 15.81
CA ILE A 217 -0.45 3.10 14.76
C ILE A 217 -1.33 3.75 13.68
N SER A 218 -1.11 5.02 13.41
CA SER A 218 -1.87 5.80 12.44
C SER A 218 -0.96 6.47 11.40
N ASN A 219 -1.47 6.56 10.16
CA ASN A 219 -0.90 7.39 9.11
C ASN A 219 -1.45 8.83 9.12
N ASP A 220 -2.50 9.08 9.89
CA ASP A 220 -3.15 10.38 10.04
C ASP A 220 -2.61 11.10 11.28
N LEU A 221 -1.95 12.25 11.07
CA LEU A 221 -1.38 13.07 12.16
C LEU A 221 -2.45 13.71 13.03
N MET A 222 -3.65 13.91 12.48
CA MET A 222 -4.78 14.55 13.17
C MET A 222 -5.71 13.54 13.84
N PHE A 223 -5.38 12.26 13.75
CA PHE A 223 -6.17 11.15 14.28
C PHE A 223 -6.68 11.40 15.72
N ALA A 224 -5.77 11.79 16.65
CA ALA A 224 -6.14 12.02 18.02
C ALA A 224 -7.07 13.24 18.23
N GLU A 225 -7.12 14.18 17.29
CA GLU A 225 -8.01 15.33 17.38
C GLU A 225 -9.45 14.98 17.04
N HIS A 226 -9.64 13.95 16.21
CA HIS A 226 -10.95 13.49 15.77
C HIS A 226 -11.62 12.51 16.74
N LEU A 227 -10.92 12.04 17.80
CA LEU A 227 -11.49 11.17 18.82
C LEU A 227 -12.57 11.89 19.66
N ASP A 228 -13.64 11.15 19.99
CA ASP A 228 -14.64 11.63 20.97
C ASP A 228 -13.94 12.00 22.30
N PRO A 229 -14.31 13.12 22.95
CA PRO A 229 -13.74 13.52 24.23
C PRO A 229 -13.77 12.46 25.32
N ARG A 230 -14.81 11.59 25.32
CA ARG A 230 -14.93 10.47 26.28
C ARG A 230 -13.85 9.41 26.04
N VAL A 231 -13.60 9.08 24.78
CA VAL A 231 -12.54 8.14 24.38
C VAL A 231 -11.17 8.74 24.73
N LYS A 232 -10.92 10.00 24.40
CA LYS A 232 -9.70 10.73 24.76
C LYS A 232 -9.40 10.67 26.26
N SER A 233 -10.42 10.96 27.08
CA SER A 233 -10.27 10.96 28.53
C SER A 233 -9.96 9.58 29.10
N SER A 234 -10.54 8.51 28.51
CA SER A 234 -10.36 7.14 29.00
C SER A 234 -9.06 6.49 28.52
N LEU A 235 -8.50 6.96 27.41
CA LEU A 235 -7.28 6.37 26.82
C LEU A 235 -6.02 6.73 27.61
N SER A 236 -5.91 7.95 28.17
CA SER A 236 -4.69 8.44 28.85
C SER A 236 -3.41 8.08 28.06
N GLU A 237 -3.43 8.43 26.77
CA GLU A 237 -2.42 7.99 25.83
C GLU A 237 -1.14 8.82 25.86
N GLU A 238 -0.02 8.14 25.64
CA GLU A 238 1.23 8.78 25.20
C GLU A 238 1.28 8.89 23.69
N LYS A 239 1.88 9.97 23.18
CA LYS A 239 1.96 10.25 21.74
C LYS A 239 3.39 10.19 21.26
N LEU A 240 3.62 9.45 20.18
CA LEU A 240 4.94 9.29 19.58
C LEU A 240 4.89 9.60 18.08
N LEU A 241 5.63 10.64 17.69
CA LEU A 241 5.73 11.05 16.29
C LEU A 241 6.92 10.36 15.60
N PHE A 242 6.66 9.83 14.40
CA PHE A 242 7.67 9.34 13.49
C PHE A 242 7.85 10.34 12.34
N PRO A 243 8.87 11.18 12.38
CA PRO A 243 9.14 12.11 11.30
C PRO A 243 9.54 11.34 10.02
N PRO A 244 9.27 11.92 8.83
CA PRO A 244 9.78 11.37 7.59
C PRO A 244 11.30 11.32 7.60
N TYR A 245 11.88 10.34 6.89
CA TYR A 245 13.32 10.28 6.73
C TYR A 245 13.82 11.36 5.78
N ASN A 246 14.97 11.93 6.07
CA ASN A 246 15.68 12.81 5.14
C ASN A 246 16.54 11.98 4.14
N ALA A 247 17.12 12.64 3.13
CA ALA A 247 17.89 11.96 2.09
C ALA A 247 19.13 11.22 2.64
N ILE A 248 19.80 11.78 3.65
CA ILE A 248 21.00 11.17 4.25
C ILE A 248 20.61 9.91 5.04
N GLU A 249 19.55 9.99 5.84
CA GLU A 249 19.02 8.84 6.59
C GLU A 249 18.58 7.71 5.65
N LEU A 250 17.91 8.05 4.53
CA LEU A 250 17.54 7.07 3.52
C LEU A 250 18.75 6.45 2.83
N GLN A 251 19.79 7.24 2.56
CA GLN A 251 21.04 6.75 2.00
C GLN A 251 21.71 5.71 2.92
N ASP A 252 21.76 5.98 4.22
CA ASP A 252 22.30 5.06 5.22
C ASP A 252 21.49 3.75 5.28
N ILE A 253 20.15 3.85 5.29
CA ILE A 253 19.25 2.69 5.25
C ILE A 253 19.48 1.87 3.99
N LEU A 254 19.59 2.53 2.83
CA LEU A 254 19.83 1.86 1.55
C LEU A 254 21.21 1.20 1.51
N ASN A 255 22.27 1.85 1.99
CA ASN A 255 23.61 1.29 2.03
C ASN A 255 23.67 0.02 2.88
N ASN A 256 23.05 0.02 4.06
CA ASN A 256 22.96 -1.15 4.92
C ASN A 256 22.25 -2.32 4.23
N ARG A 257 21.17 -2.05 3.50
CA ARG A 257 20.42 -3.05 2.74
C ARG A 257 21.17 -3.51 1.49
N ALA A 258 21.76 -2.59 0.76
CA ALA A 258 22.50 -2.85 -0.48
C ALA A 258 23.68 -3.76 -0.26
N SER A 259 24.45 -3.60 0.83
CA SER A 259 25.59 -4.45 1.17
C SER A 259 25.23 -5.94 1.31
N SER A 260 24.01 -6.23 1.75
CA SER A 260 23.50 -7.59 1.87
C SER A 260 22.79 -8.08 0.62
N ALA A 261 22.12 -7.17 -0.10
CA ALA A 261 21.26 -7.48 -1.24
C ALA A 261 22.01 -7.67 -2.55
N PHE A 262 23.08 -6.92 -2.77
CA PHE A 262 23.82 -6.89 -4.03
C PHE A 262 25.18 -7.60 -3.94
N LYS A 263 25.67 -8.02 -5.10
CA LYS A 263 27.05 -8.51 -5.22
C LYS A 263 28.03 -7.35 -5.11
N HIS A 264 29.25 -7.66 -4.73
CA HIS A 264 30.32 -6.65 -4.64
C HIS A 264 30.51 -5.97 -6.01
N SER A 265 30.61 -4.64 -6.00
CA SER A 265 30.82 -3.82 -7.20
C SER A 265 29.69 -3.86 -8.25
N SER A 266 28.49 -4.34 -7.91
CA SER A 266 27.34 -4.33 -8.83
C SER A 266 26.47 -3.06 -8.73
N LEU A 267 26.82 -2.10 -7.89
CA LEU A 267 26.21 -0.78 -7.83
C LEU A 267 27.25 0.29 -8.23
N GLU A 268 26.92 1.11 -9.19
CA GLU A 268 27.75 2.28 -9.54
C GLU A 268 27.61 3.39 -8.48
N PRO A 269 28.65 4.24 -8.31
CA PRO A 269 28.55 5.41 -7.45
C PRO A 269 27.38 6.32 -7.89
N GLY A 270 26.64 6.88 -6.94
CA GLY A 270 25.48 7.75 -7.20
C GLY A 270 24.13 7.03 -7.28
N VAL A 271 24.08 5.70 -7.40
CA VAL A 271 22.82 4.93 -7.49
C VAL A 271 22.03 5.02 -6.19
N VAL A 272 22.67 4.77 -5.06
CA VAL A 272 22.04 4.78 -3.73
C VAL A 272 21.62 6.21 -3.37
N GLU A 273 22.48 7.17 -3.61
CA GLU A 273 22.23 8.60 -3.37
C GLU A 273 21.01 9.09 -4.16
N LYS A 274 20.88 8.67 -5.43
CA LYS A 274 19.77 9.05 -6.28
C LYS A 274 18.45 8.43 -5.82
N CYS A 275 18.44 7.14 -5.47
CA CYS A 275 17.26 6.49 -4.89
C CYS A 275 16.81 7.20 -3.60
N ALA A 276 17.75 7.55 -2.72
CA ALA A 276 17.48 8.28 -1.49
C ALA A 276 16.91 9.68 -1.76
N ALA A 277 17.49 10.41 -2.74
CA ALA A 277 17.01 11.74 -3.11
C ALA A 277 15.58 11.71 -3.67
N TYR A 278 15.25 10.75 -4.52
CA TYR A 278 13.91 10.58 -5.08
C TYR A 278 12.89 10.30 -3.99
N ALA A 279 13.15 9.33 -3.10
CA ALA A 279 12.24 8.99 -2.02
C ALA A 279 12.09 10.12 -0.99
N ALA A 280 13.17 10.89 -0.71
CA ALA A 280 13.11 12.05 0.18
C ALA A 280 12.22 13.17 -0.40
N ARG A 281 12.30 13.40 -1.72
CA ARG A 281 11.44 14.37 -2.42
C ARG A 281 9.95 13.99 -2.32
N GLU A 282 9.63 12.72 -2.34
CA GLU A 282 8.25 12.21 -2.33
C GLU A 282 7.67 12.01 -0.93
N HIS A 283 8.27 12.33 0.13
CA HIS A 283 7.74 12.27 1.51
C HIS A 283 8.66 11.53 2.51
N GLY A 284 9.87 11.15 2.14
CA GLY A 284 10.80 10.44 3.03
C GLY A 284 10.36 9.01 3.35
N ASP A 285 9.78 8.31 2.37
CA ASP A 285 9.31 6.93 2.49
C ASP A 285 10.45 5.94 2.21
N ALA A 286 10.88 5.19 3.24
CA ALA A 286 11.93 4.19 3.10
C ALA A 286 11.51 2.98 2.24
N ARG A 287 10.21 2.64 2.17
CA ARG A 287 9.71 1.57 1.28
C ARG A 287 9.91 1.97 -0.18
N ARG A 288 9.56 3.22 -0.53
CA ARG A 288 9.77 3.76 -1.88
C ARG A 288 11.25 3.75 -2.27
N ALA A 289 12.15 4.12 -1.35
CA ALA A 289 13.59 4.09 -1.58
C ALA A 289 14.10 2.65 -1.88
N LEU A 290 13.67 1.68 -1.08
CA LEU A 290 14.02 0.26 -1.27
C LEU A 290 13.42 -0.30 -2.56
N ASP A 291 12.20 0.08 -2.93
CA ASP A 291 11.56 -0.35 -4.17
C ASP A 291 12.26 0.22 -5.40
N LEU A 292 12.68 1.50 -5.39
CA LEU A 292 13.48 2.10 -6.46
C LEU A 292 14.77 1.33 -6.68
N LEU A 293 15.51 1.05 -5.62
CA LEU A 293 16.77 0.30 -5.70
C LEU A 293 16.57 -1.14 -6.19
N ARG A 294 15.51 -1.80 -5.73
CA ARG A 294 15.14 -3.15 -6.14
C ARG A 294 14.76 -3.20 -7.62
N VAL A 295 13.91 -2.28 -8.08
CA VAL A 295 13.44 -2.25 -9.47
C VAL A 295 14.58 -1.85 -10.42
N ALA A 296 15.47 -0.93 -10.03
CA ALA A 296 16.67 -0.60 -10.80
C ALA A 296 17.54 -1.85 -11.02
N GLY A 297 17.80 -2.62 -9.96
CA GLY A 297 18.54 -3.89 -10.07
C GLY A 297 17.83 -4.92 -10.95
N GLU A 298 16.49 -5.03 -10.87
CA GLU A 298 15.70 -5.93 -11.74
C GLU A 298 15.78 -5.52 -13.21
N LEU A 299 15.76 -4.23 -13.51
CA LEU A 299 15.91 -3.72 -14.88
C LEU A 299 17.30 -4.02 -15.43
N THR A 300 18.33 -3.87 -14.60
CA THR A 300 19.71 -4.23 -14.93
C THR A 300 19.86 -5.72 -15.24
N ASP A 301 19.30 -6.61 -14.41
CA ASP A 301 19.29 -8.05 -14.66
C ASP A 301 18.59 -8.41 -15.99
N ARG A 302 17.46 -7.75 -16.30
CA ARG A 302 16.75 -7.97 -17.57
C ARG A 302 17.57 -7.52 -18.78
N LYS A 303 18.33 -6.42 -18.66
CA LYS A 303 19.27 -5.96 -19.70
C LYS A 303 20.47 -6.89 -19.82
N GLY A 304 20.76 -7.73 -18.82
CA GLY A 304 21.94 -8.59 -18.74
C GLY A 304 23.23 -7.83 -18.45
N ALA A 305 23.12 -6.64 -17.84
CA ALA A 305 24.27 -5.86 -17.40
C ALA A 305 24.80 -6.37 -16.05
N THR A 306 26.06 -6.07 -15.74
CA THR A 306 26.75 -6.55 -14.53
C THR A 306 26.73 -5.55 -13.39
N SER A 307 26.39 -4.28 -13.66
CA SER A 307 26.28 -3.21 -12.67
C SER A 307 25.03 -2.37 -12.92
N VAL A 308 24.42 -1.89 -11.83
CA VAL A 308 23.30 -0.95 -11.85
C VAL A 308 23.85 0.45 -12.05
N ALA A 309 23.43 1.11 -13.10
CA ALA A 309 23.81 2.49 -13.41
C ALA A 309 22.81 3.51 -12.87
N VAL A 310 23.24 4.77 -12.74
CA VAL A 310 22.38 5.88 -12.30
C VAL A 310 21.16 6.06 -13.23
N ALA A 311 21.30 5.79 -14.54
CA ALA A 311 20.19 5.82 -15.50
C ALA A 311 19.14 4.71 -15.27
N ASP A 312 19.52 3.58 -14.66
CA ASP A 312 18.56 2.53 -14.32
C ASP A 312 17.62 2.95 -13.20
N VAL A 313 18.04 3.88 -12.33
CA VAL A 313 17.19 4.48 -11.29
C VAL A 313 16.08 5.35 -11.92
N ASP A 314 16.39 6.16 -12.96
CA ASP A 314 15.38 6.93 -13.68
C ASP A 314 14.34 6.00 -14.33
N SER A 315 14.84 4.95 -14.99
CA SER A 315 13.96 3.95 -15.60
C SER A 315 13.11 3.19 -14.57
N ALA A 316 13.64 3.01 -13.36
CA ALA A 316 12.90 2.39 -12.26
C ALA A 316 11.80 3.32 -11.71
N GLU A 317 12.09 4.63 -11.54
CA GLU A 317 11.11 5.64 -11.14
C GLU A 317 9.95 5.68 -12.14
N GLU A 318 10.28 5.87 -13.44
CA GLU A 318 9.27 5.88 -14.50
C GLU A 318 8.42 4.61 -14.50
N LYS A 319 9.04 3.44 -14.32
CA LYS A 319 8.33 2.17 -14.31
C LYS A 319 7.39 2.06 -13.11
N ILE A 320 7.84 2.38 -11.90
CA ILE A 320 7.01 2.27 -10.69
C ILE A 320 5.82 3.23 -10.78
N ASP A 321 6.05 4.47 -11.21
CA ASP A 321 4.99 5.46 -11.39
C ASP A 321 3.98 5.02 -12.45
N HIS A 322 4.48 4.47 -13.55
CA HIS A 322 3.64 3.91 -14.60
C HIS A 322 2.81 2.71 -14.12
N ASP A 323 3.42 1.74 -13.43
CA ASP A 323 2.74 0.56 -12.91
C ASP A 323 1.67 0.98 -11.87
N THR A 324 1.95 1.97 -11.03
CA THR A 324 0.99 2.52 -10.05
C THR A 324 -0.22 3.16 -10.74
N VAL A 325 0.00 3.99 -11.76
CA VAL A 325 -1.12 4.60 -12.51
C VAL A 325 -1.91 3.56 -13.28
N ALA A 326 -1.23 2.57 -13.89
CA ALA A 326 -1.90 1.48 -14.58
C ALA A 326 -2.80 0.66 -13.65
N GLU A 327 -2.33 0.35 -12.44
CA GLU A 327 -3.12 -0.34 -11.42
C GLU A 327 -4.32 0.51 -10.97
N LEU A 328 -4.10 1.79 -10.65
CA LEU A 328 -5.16 2.71 -10.27
C LEU A 328 -6.25 2.81 -11.35
N VAL A 329 -5.86 2.86 -12.62
CA VAL A 329 -6.79 2.96 -13.74
C VAL A 329 -7.59 1.67 -13.96
N THR A 330 -6.93 0.52 -13.87
CA THR A 330 -7.58 -0.79 -14.12
C THR A 330 -8.53 -1.20 -13.00
N THR A 331 -8.28 -0.76 -11.75
CA THR A 331 -9.14 -1.03 -10.60
C THR A 331 -10.39 -0.14 -10.54
N GLN A 332 -10.43 0.94 -11.33
CA GLN A 332 -11.59 1.83 -11.35
C GLN A 332 -12.84 1.18 -11.96
N PRO A 333 -14.05 1.53 -11.48
CA PRO A 333 -15.29 1.13 -12.12
C PRO A 333 -15.36 1.59 -13.58
N ARG A 334 -16.01 0.81 -14.45
CA ARG A 334 -16.12 1.10 -15.91
C ARG A 334 -16.59 2.53 -16.22
N GLN A 335 -17.48 3.09 -15.42
CA GLN A 335 -17.96 4.47 -15.58
C GLN A 335 -16.85 5.50 -15.32
N ALA A 336 -16.02 5.27 -14.28
CA ALA A 336 -14.87 6.12 -14.00
C ALA A 336 -13.79 5.99 -15.09
N GLN A 337 -13.53 4.76 -15.58
CA GLN A 337 -12.63 4.52 -16.70
C GLN A 337 -13.07 5.30 -17.97
N LEU A 338 -14.39 5.36 -18.27
CA LEU A 338 -14.92 6.15 -19.38
C LEU A 338 -14.73 7.66 -19.19
N VAL A 339 -14.87 8.16 -17.96
CA VAL A 339 -14.60 9.57 -17.63
C VAL A 339 -13.11 9.87 -17.89
N LEU A 340 -12.20 9.01 -17.41
CA LEU A 340 -10.76 9.18 -17.62
C LEU A 340 -10.37 9.11 -19.10
N TYR A 341 -10.95 8.16 -19.84
CA TYR A 341 -10.75 8.03 -21.28
C TYR A 341 -11.24 9.28 -22.04
N SER A 342 -12.31 9.89 -21.56
CA SER A 342 -12.81 11.16 -22.12
C SER A 342 -11.82 12.31 -21.89
N ILE A 343 -11.24 12.40 -20.69
CA ILE A 343 -10.22 13.41 -20.38
C ILE A 343 -8.98 13.21 -21.27
N LEU A 344 -8.50 11.97 -21.41
CA LEU A 344 -7.35 11.63 -22.25
C LEU A 344 -7.55 12.03 -23.72
N ASN A 345 -8.78 11.87 -24.24
CA ASN A 345 -9.09 12.21 -25.63
C ASN A 345 -9.30 13.72 -25.88
N ILE A 346 -9.63 14.50 -24.84
CA ILE A 346 -9.68 15.98 -24.93
C ILE A 346 -8.28 16.56 -24.77
N SER A 347 -7.43 15.96 -23.94
CA SER A 347 -6.09 16.43 -23.67
C SER A 347 -5.16 16.08 -24.85
N HIS A 348 -5.22 16.87 -25.91
CA HIS A 348 -4.25 16.79 -27.01
C HIS A 348 -2.91 17.45 -26.61
N GLY A 349 -2.20 16.88 -25.61
CA GLY A 349 -0.91 17.35 -25.12
C GLY A 349 -0.93 17.91 -23.69
N ALA A 350 0.21 17.79 -22.99
CA ALA A 350 0.40 18.29 -21.63
C ALA A 350 0.19 19.82 -21.57
N GLY A 351 -0.63 20.28 -20.62
CA GLY A 351 -0.76 21.71 -20.30
C GLY A 351 -2.04 22.42 -20.77
N LYS A 352 -2.99 21.75 -21.41
CA LYS A 352 -4.28 22.35 -21.76
C LYS A 352 -5.31 22.12 -20.68
N PHE A 353 -5.95 23.19 -20.18
CA PHE A 353 -7.06 23.09 -19.27
C PHE A 353 -8.32 22.56 -19.98
N ILE A 354 -8.96 21.61 -19.35
CA ILE A 354 -10.21 20.99 -19.79
C ILE A 354 -11.31 21.37 -18.81
N PHE A 355 -12.53 21.62 -19.28
CA PHE A 355 -13.65 21.94 -18.42
C PHE A 355 -14.59 20.77 -18.20
N THR A 356 -15.19 20.67 -17.02
CA THR A 356 -16.13 19.58 -16.66
C THR A 356 -17.22 19.36 -17.71
N GLY A 357 -17.72 20.42 -18.34
CA GLY A 357 -18.74 20.31 -19.39
C GLY A 357 -18.27 19.57 -20.64
N GLU A 358 -17.02 19.85 -21.09
CA GLU A 358 -16.41 19.19 -22.25
C GLU A 358 -16.22 17.70 -21.97
N VAL A 359 -15.72 17.37 -20.78
CA VAL A 359 -15.57 15.97 -20.33
C VAL A 359 -16.91 15.25 -20.35
N TYR A 360 -17.96 15.89 -19.80
CA TYR A 360 -19.29 15.27 -19.72
C TYR A 360 -19.91 15.02 -21.11
N GLU A 361 -19.76 15.94 -22.05
CA GLU A 361 -20.28 15.75 -23.41
C GLU A 361 -19.57 14.60 -24.14
N LEU A 362 -18.26 14.48 -24.01
CA LEU A 362 -17.51 13.39 -24.63
C LEU A 362 -17.77 12.05 -23.93
N TYR A 363 -17.88 12.05 -22.60
CA TYR A 363 -18.25 10.89 -21.79
C TYR A 363 -19.61 10.31 -22.23
N LYS A 364 -20.63 11.13 -22.47
CA LYS A 364 -21.94 10.65 -22.98
C LYS A 364 -21.81 9.92 -24.32
N LYS A 365 -20.95 10.44 -25.21
CA LYS A 365 -20.68 9.79 -26.51
C LYS A 365 -20.03 8.41 -26.34
N TYR A 366 -19.06 8.28 -25.42
CA TYR A 366 -18.42 7.00 -25.14
C TYR A 366 -19.33 6.03 -24.39
N CYS A 367 -20.18 6.50 -23.49
CA CYS A 367 -21.22 5.67 -22.87
C CYS A 367 -22.13 5.01 -23.93
N ALA A 368 -22.57 5.79 -24.95
CA ALA A 368 -23.37 5.26 -26.04
C ALA A 368 -22.63 4.18 -26.84
N LYS A 369 -21.32 4.35 -27.11
CA LYS A 369 -20.49 3.34 -27.78
C LYS A 369 -20.30 2.07 -26.93
N ALA A 370 -20.11 2.23 -25.63
CA ALA A 370 -19.91 1.13 -24.69
C ALA A 370 -21.23 0.49 -24.21
N SER A 371 -22.40 0.89 -24.77
CA SER A 371 -23.73 0.42 -24.36
C SER A 371 -24.03 0.63 -22.86
N LEU A 372 -23.52 1.70 -22.28
CA LEU A 372 -23.71 2.06 -20.88
C LEU A 372 -24.65 3.29 -20.75
N ARG A 373 -25.45 3.31 -19.68
CA ARG A 373 -26.26 4.52 -19.37
C ARG A 373 -25.33 5.57 -18.73
N PRO A 374 -25.31 6.82 -19.27
CA PRO A 374 -24.49 7.88 -18.67
C PRO A 374 -24.98 8.24 -17.27
N LEU A 375 -24.01 8.46 -16.37
CA LEU A 375 -24.26 9.01 -15.03
C LEU A 375 -24.67 10.48 -15.11
N THR A 376 -25.24 10.99 -14.02
CA THR A 376 -25.53 12.42 -13.91
C THR A 376 -24.26 13.25 -13.84
N GLN A 377 -24.32 14.50 -14.25
CA GLN A 377 -23.17 15.42 -14.21
C GLN A 377 -22.61 15.59 -12.78
N ARG A 378 -23.49 15.51 -11.76
CA ARG A 378 -23.07 15.53 -10.36
C ARG A 378 -22.17 14.32 -10.04
N ARG A 379 -22.59 13.10 -10.42
CA ARG A 379 -21.79 11.90 -10.17
C ARG A 379 -20.48 11.88 -10.93
N VAL A 380 -20.45 12.41 -12.16
CA VAL A 380 -19.19 12.62 -12.90
C VAL A 380 -18.28 13.62 -12.17
N SER A 381 -18.87 14.66 -11.57
CA SER A 381 -18.12 15.63 -10.74
C SER A 381 -17.52 14.98 -9.48
N ASP A 382 -18.20 13.99 -8.89
CA ASP A 382 -17.68 13.21 -7.75
C ASP A 382 -16.49 12.35 -8.20
N ILE A 383 -16.60 11.66 -9.34
CA ILE A 383 -15.50 10.88 -9.95
C ILE A 383 -14.29 11.78 -10.23
N LEU A 384 -14.49 12.98 -10.75
CA LEU A 384 -13.40 13.94 -10.96
C LEU A 384 -12.72 14.34 -9.65
N SER A 385 -13.47 14.44 -8.54
CA SER A 385 -12.88 14.69 -7.22
C SER A 385 -12.07 13.49 -6.72
N GLU A 386 -12.54 12.28 -6.98
CA GLU A 386 -11.81 11.04 -6.67
C GLU A 386 -10.48 10.97 -7.46
N PHE A 387 -10.49 11.32 -8.74
CA PHE A 387 -9.27 11.37 -9.57
C PHE A 387 -8.28 12.44 -9.14
N ASP A 388 -8.77 13.59 -8.66
CA ASP A 388 -7.93 14.64 -8.08
C ASP A 388 -7.25 14.17 -6.78
N MET A 389 -8.01 13.50 -5.88
CA MET A 389 -7.46 12.88 -4.67
C MET A 389 -6.44 11.76 -4.96
N LEU A 390 -6.64 11.01 -6.04
CA LEU A 390 -5.72 9.95 -6.49
C LEU A 390 -4.50 10.51 -7.24
N GLY A 391 -4.44 11.81 -7.51
CA GLY A 391 -3.35 12.43 -8.26
C GLY A 391 -3.31 12.08 -9.76
N ILE A 392 -4.38 11.50 -10.31
CA ILE A 392 -4.51 11.19 -11.75
C ILE A 392 -4.76 12.46 -12.55
N ILE A 393 -5.48 13.39 -11.97
CA ILE A 393 -5.73 14.74 -12.50
C ILE A 393 -5.46 15.79 -11.43
N THR A 394 -5.37 17.05 -11.84
CA THR A 394 -5.46 18.20 -10.96
C THR A 394 -6.72 18.97 -11.32
N ALA A 395 -7.64 19.19 -10.38
CA ALA A 395 -8.92 19.85 -10.62
C ALA A 395 -9.09 21.09 -9.74
N ARG A 396 -9.22 22.27 -10.35
CA ARG A 396 -9.45 23.53 -9.65
C ARG A 396 -10.86 24.05 -9.92
N VAL A 397 -11.60 24.40 -8.87
CA VAL A 397 -12.93 25.02 -9.01
C VAL A 397 -12.76 26.48 -9.38
N ILE A 398 -13.33 26.87 -10.51
CA ILE A 398 -13.38 28.25 -10.95
C ILE A 398 -14.83 28.74 -11.06
N SER A 399 -15.04 30.03 -10.75
CA SER A 399 -16.34 30.68 -10.92
C SER A 399 -16.37 31.42 -12.25
N LYS A 400 -17.35 31.10 -13.09
CA LYS A 400 -17.64 31.82 -14.36
C LYS A 400 -18.71 32.88 -14.18
N GLY A 401 -18.86 33.49 -12.98
CA GLY A 401 -19.83 34.50 -12.69
C GLY A 401 -21.26 34.00 -12.88
N ARG A 402 -22.06 34.66 -13.76
CA ARG A 402 -23.45 34.30 -14.05
C ARG A 402 -23.62 32.88 -14.62
N TYR A 403 -22.56 32.26 -15.16
CA TYR A 403 -22.59 30.94 -15.76
C TYR A 403 -22.28 29.82 -14.75
N GLY A 404 -22.21 30.12 -13.46
CA GLY A 404 -22.03 29.15 -12.40
C GLY A 404 -20.57 28.77 -12.13
N ARG A 405 -20.38 27.64 -11.45
CA ARG A 405 -19.05 27.09 -11.11
C ARG A 405 -18.72 25.94 -12.06
N THR A 406 -17.46 25.87 -12.50
CA THR A 406 -16.90 24.75 -13.26
C THR A 406 -15.53 24.39 -12.69
N ARG A 407 -14.99 23.24 -13.10
CA ARG A 407 -13.63 22.87 -12.75
C ARG A 407 -12.73 22.97 -13.98
N GLU A 408 -11.55 23.52 -13.78
CA GLU A 408 -10.42 23.36 -14.68
C GLU A 408 -9.70 22.06 -14.31
N ILE A 409 -9.54 21.20 -15.29
CA ILE A 409 -8.96 19.86 -15.14
C ILE A 409 -7.69 19.81 -15.97
N MET A 410 -6.63 19.32 -15.35
CA MET A 410 -5.36 19.05 -16.01
C MET A 410 -4.96 17.60 -15.73
N LEU A 411 -4.58 16.86 -16.77
CA LEU A 411 -4.13 15.47 -16.62
C LEU A 411 -2.71 15.44 -16.06
N ALA A 412 -2.45 14.57 -15.10
CA ALA A 412 -1.11 14.34 -14.59
C ALA A 412 -0.23 13.72 -15.67
N PRO A 413 1.08 14.10 -15.78
CA PRO A 413 1.97 13.56 -16.80
C PRO A 413 2.04 12.03 -16.83
N GLN A 414 2.01 11.40 -15.66
CA GLN A 414 2.06 9.95 -15.51
C GLN A 414 0.80 9.25 -16.06
N ALA A 415 -0.36 9.93 -16.05
CA ALA A 415 -1.61 9.44 -16.59
C ALA A 415 -1.75 9.70 -18.10
N ALA A 416 -0.96 10.61 -18.67
CA ALA A 416 -1.00 11.00 -20.10
C ALA A 416 -0.24 10.05 -21.03
N THR A 417 0.02 8.81 -20.61
CA THR A 417 0.86 7.87 -21.37
C THR A 417 0.06 7.07 -22.40
N PRO A 418 0.69 6.67 -23.52
CA PRO A 418 0.05 5.79 -24.51
C PRO A 418 -0.40 4.44 -23.94
N VAL A 419 0.27 3.98 -22.89
CA VAL A 419 -0.04 2.70 -22.24
C VAL A 419 -1.33 2.79 -21.42
N VAL A 420 -1.52 3.86 -20.64
CA VAL A 420 -2.79 4.10 -19.94
C VAL A 420 -3.96 4.18 -20.91
N ARG A 421 -3.76 4.82 -22.06
CA ARG A 421 -4.76 4.85 -23.15
C ARG A 421 -5.10 3.45 -23.64
N ARG A 422 -4.10 2.62 -23.96
CA ARG A 422 -4.30 1.24 -24.43
C ARG A 422 -5.02 0.38 -23.38
N LEU A 423 -4.60 0.47 -22.11
CA LEU A 423 -5.26 -0.26 -21.02
C LEU A 423 -6.75 0.11 -20.89
N LEU A 424 -7.09 1.39 -21.06
CA LEU A 424 -8.48 1.82 -21.04
C LEU A 424 -9.25 1.33 -22.28
N GLU A 425 -8.65 1.36 -23.47
CA GLU A 425 -9.26 0.85 -24.71
C GLU A 425 -9.54 -0.66 -24.59
N GLU A 426 -8.60 -1.44 -24.07
CA GLU A 426 -8.78 -2.88 -23.80
C GLU A 426 -9.86 -3.14 -22.73
N ALA A 427 -9.85 -2.41 -21.60
CA ALA A 427 -10.82 -2.58 -20.52
C ALA A 427 -12.25 -2.19 -20.92
N LEU A 428 -12.39 -1.21 -21.81
CA LEU A 428 -13.66 -0.66 -22.26
C LEU A 428 -14.18 -1.32 -23.54
N ASN A 429 -13.33 -2.12 -24.24
CA ASN A 429 -13.58 -2.68 -25.56
C ASN A 429 -13.93 -1.58 -26.61
N LEU A 430 -13.16 -0.49 -26.66
CA LEU A 430 -13.34 0.66 -27.54
C LEU A 430 -12.38 0.65 -28.73
#